data_9e57ea99551bed0458e4582d7e0abb36
#
_entry.id   9e57ea99551bed0458e4582d7e0abb36
#
_cell.length_a   1.000
_cell.length_b   1.000
_cell.length_c   1.000
_cell.angle_alpha   90.00
_cell.angle_beta   90.00
_cell.angle_gamma   90.00
#
_symmetry.space_group_name_H-M   'P 1'
#
loop_
_entity.id
_entity.type
_entity.pdbx_description
1 polymer ?
#
loop_
_entity_poly.entity_id
_entity_poly.type
_entity_poly.pdbx_seq_one_letter_code
_entity_poly.pdbx_strand_id
1 'polypeptide(L)'
;MLVIPAIDLKGGQCVRLRQGDMTDSTVFSDNPVAMAERWHAEGARRLHIVDLDGAFAGEPVNASIIEAISRALPTLPIQIGGGIRDLDTISRYLDAGVQFAIIGTMAAKNPALVHDACQRFPGHIIVGIDARGGRVAVEGWASESELGATDLAKQFADAGVSAVVYTDIERDGMMQGVNVDATVALAEAAGLPVIASGGLSELADVRALMHYAQAGICGAITGRAIYEGTLDLAKAQAMVDSFLATD
;
A
#
# COMPACT_ATOMS: atom_id res chain seq x y z
N MET A 1 -10.69 -9.92 4.17
CA MET A 1 -10.01 -8.59 4.19
C MET A 1 -8.82 -8.63 5.15
N LEU A 2 -7.69 -7.98 4.84
CA LEU A 2 -6.51 -7.88 5.71
C LEU A 2 -6.38 -6.47 6.28
N VAL A 3 -5.95 -6.35 7.54
CA VAL A 3 -5.46 -5.09 8.11
C VAL A 3 -3.93 -5.10 7.98
N ILE A 4 -3.38 -4.18 7.20
CA ILE A 4 -2.00 -4.23 6.73
C ILE A 4 -1.23 -3.05 7.36
N PRO A 5 -0.31 -3.30 8.32
CA PRO A 5 0.54 -2.26 8.87
C PRO A 5 1.51 -1.75 7.81
N ALA A 6 1.82 -0.45 7.88
CA ALA A 6 2.73 0.19 6.95
C ALA A 6 3.98 0.74 7.62
N ILE A 7 5.12 0.62 6.91
CA ILE A 7 6.39 1.24 7.23
C ILE A 7 6.81 2.12 6.05
N ASP A 8 6.93 3.42 6.27
CA ASP A 8 7.50 4.35 5.30
C ASP A 8 8.96 4.57 5.65
N LEU A 9 9.85 4.37 4.67
CA LEU A 9 11.29 4.53 4.80
C LEU A 9 11.75 5.87 4.21
N LYS A 10 12.43 6.66 5.03
CA LYS A 10 13.08 7.90 4.62
C LYS A 10 14.40 8.05 5.35
N GLY A 11 15.51 8.22 4.61
CA GLY A 11 16.84 8.30 5.19
C GLY A 11 17.21 7.10 6.07
N GLY A 12 16.68 5.91 5.76
CA GLY A 12 16.89 4.70 6.53
C GLY A 12 16.05 4.56 7.81
N GLN A 13 15.13 5.49 8.08
CA GLN A 13 14.30 5.50 9.27
C GLN A 13 12.83 5.22 8.94
N CYS A 14 12.07 4.73 9.94
CA CYS A 14 10.61 4.62 9.86
C CYS A 14 10.00 5.99 10.14
N VAL A 15 9.28 6.54 9.16
CA VAL A 15 8.65 7.86 9.28
C VAL A 15 7.17 7.81 8.96
N ARG A 16 6.47 8.90 9.25
CA ARG A 16 5.14 9.20 8.72
C ARG A 16 5.12 10.63 8.21
N LEU A 17 4.60 10.80 7.02
CA LEU A 17 4.35 12.10 6.41
C LEU A 17 2.92 12.57 6.68
N ARG A 18 2.66 13.85 6.53
CA ARG A 18 1.30 14.41 6.40
C ARG A 18 1.04 14.73 4.94
N GLN A 19 0.02 14.09 4.36
CA GLN A 19 -0.38 14.27 2.95
C GLN A 19 0.82 14.17 1.98
N GLY A 20 1.81 13.33 2.31
CA GLY A 20 3.01 13.11 1.50
C GLY A 20 4.06 14.21 1.55
N ASP A 21 3.92 15.24 2.40
CA ASP A 21 4.91 16.31 2.51
C ASP A 21 6.21 15.79 3.12
N MET A 22 7.26 15.72 2.31
CA MET A 22 8.59 15.28 2.75
C MET A 22 9.21 16.18 3.83
N THR A 23 8.76 17.43 3.96
CA THR A 23 9.25 18.35 4.98
C THR A 23 8.49 18.23 6.30
N ASP A 24 7.26 17.68 6.28
CA ASP A 24 6.43 17.41 7.47
C ASP A 24 6.45 15.89 7.79
N SER A 25 7.61 15.43 8.26
CA SER A 25 7.82 14.03 8.63
C SER A 25 8.05 13.85 10.13
N THR A 26 7.38 12.86 10.71
CA THR A 26 7.61 12.39 12.08
C THR A 26 8.39 11.08 12.04
N VAL A 27 9.54 11.01 12.74
CA VAL A 27 10.31 9.78 12.89
C VAL A 27 9.74 8.98 14.07
N PHE A 28 9.44 7.70 13.83
CA PHE A 28 8.92 6.77 14.84
C PHE A 28 9.95 5.72 15.26
N SER A 29 10.91 5.40 14.39
CA SER A 29 12.00 4.47 14.72
C SER A 29 13.18 4.66 13.77
N ASP A 30 14.38 4.47 14.30
CA ASP A 30 15.63 4.37 13.56
C ASP A 30 16.00 2.92 13.19
N ASN A 31 15.18 1.94 13.60
CA ASN A 31 15.37 0.53 13.30
C ASN A 31 14.15 -0.08 12.59
N PRO A 32 14.11 -0.02 11.24
CA PRO A 32 12.99 -0.57 10.47
C PRO A 32 12.78 -2.08 10.62
N VAL A 33 13.86 -2.85 10.81
CA VAL A 33 13.75 -4.31 11.01
C VAL A 33 13.00 -4.59 12.32
N ALA A 34 13.41 -3.97 13.43
CA ALA A 34 12.74 -4.14 14.72
C ALA A 34 11.27 -3.67 14.66
N MET A 35 10.97 -2.63 13.86
CA MET A 35 9.59 -2.19 13.67
C MET A 35 8.76 -3.23 12.90
N ALA A 36 9.32 -3.85 11.87
CA ALA A 36 8.66 -4.92 11.14
C ALA A 36 8.42 -6.17 12.02
N GLU A 37 9.40 -6.55 12.83
CA GLU A 37 9.29 -7.63 13.83
C GLU A 37 8.19 -7.33 14.85
N ARG A 38 8.09 -6.08 15.31
CA ARG A 38 7.01 -5.64 16.20
C ARG A 38 5.64 -5.84 15.57
N TRP A 39 5.43 -5.35 14.34
CA TRP A 39 4.13 -5.52 13.67
C TRP A 39 3.81 -6.99 13.41
N HIS A 40 4.81 -7.80 13.09
CA HIS A 40 4.61 -9.24 12.95
C HIS A 40 4.19 -9.89 14.28
N ALA A 41 4.84 -9.54 15.38
CA ALA A 41 4.49 -10.02 16.73
C ALA A 41 3.09 -9.56 17.17
N GLU A 42 2.64 -8.38 16.73
CA GLU A 42 1.28 -7.86 16.94
C GLU A 42 0.22 -8.46 15.99
N GLY A 43 0.60 -9.43 15.16
CA GLY A 43 -0.33 -10.23 14.34
C GLY A 43 -0.47 -9.78 12.89
N ALA A 44 0.47 -9.00 12.35
CA ALA A 44 0.48 -8.67 10.93
C ALA A 44 0.55 -9.94 10.07
N ARG A 45 -0.30 -10.02 9.04
CA ARG A 45 -0.33 -11.11 8.04
C ARG A 45 0.20 -10.67 6.67
N ARG A 46 0.47 -9.39 6.52
CA ARG A 46 1.14 -8.75 5.39
C ARG A 46 1.74 -7.45 5.90
N LEU A 47 2.88 -7.04 5.35
CA LEU A 47 3.51 -5.76 5.64
C LEU A 47 3.53 -4.90 4.37
N HIS A 48 3.12 -3.65 4.48
CA HIS A 48 3.26 -2.65 3.43
C HIS A 48 4.50 -1.80 3.71
N ILE A 49 5.41 -1.70 2.73
CA ILE A 49 6.58 -0.84 2.84
C ILE A 49 6.56 0.19 1.71
N VAL A 50 6.96 1.41 2.01
CA VAL A 50 7.18 2.46 1.01
C VAL A 50 8.60 2.97 1.12
N ASP A 51 9.38 2.87 0.04
CA ASP A 51 10.64 3.57 -0.12
C ASP A 51 10.36 5.01 -0.58
N LEU A 52 10.19 5.93 0.38
CA LEU A 52 9.89 7.34 0.08
C LEU A 52 11.03 8.00 -0.69
N ASP A 53 12.27 7.75 -0.29
CA ASP A 53 13.44 8.29 -1.00
C ASP A 53 13.47 7.76 -2.44
N GLY A 54 13.17 6.46 -2.62
CA GLY A 54 13.08 5.83 -3.93
C GLY A 54 11.93 6.38 -4.79
N ALA A 55 10.80 6.70 -4.19
CA ALA A 55 9.67 7.29 -4.92
C ALA A 55 10.06 8.63 -5.59
N PHE A 56 10.87 9.45 -4.92
CA PHE A 56 11.37 10.71 -5.44
C PHE A 56 12.58 10.55 -6.35
N ALA A 57 13.55 9.68 -5.98
CA ALA A 57 14.73 9.42 -6.81
C ALA A 57 14.41 8.69 -8.11
N GLY A 58 13.35 7.87 -8.08
CA GLY A 58 12.94 7.04 -9.21
C GLY A 58 13.72 5.74 -9.37
N GLU A 59 14.42 5.37 -8.32
CA GLU A 59 15.16 4.12 -8.18
C GLU A 59 15.16 3.69 -6.70
N PRO A 60 15.35 2.40 -6.37
CA PRO A 60 15.40 1.94 -4.99
C PRO A 60 16.55 2.57 -4.20
N VAL A 61 16.23 3.30 -3.13
CA VAL A 61 17.23 3.92 -2.23
C VAL A 61 17.42 3.10 -0.98
N ASN A 62 16.34 2.58 -0.39
CA ASN A 62 16.36 1.81 0.86
C ASN A 62 16.33 0.28 0.62
N ALA A 63 16.74 -0.21 -0.55
CA ALA A 63 16.65 -1.62 -0.92
C ALA A 63 17.32 -2.57 0.10
N SER A 64 18.49 -2.22 0.62
CA SER A 64 19.21 -3.05 1.61
C SER A 64 18.43 -3.25 2.92
N ILE A 65 17.67 -2.25 3.34
CA ILE A 65 16.80 -2.31 4.53
C ILE A 65 15.61 -3.23 4.25
N ILE A 66 14.99 -3.10 3.09
CA ILE A 66 13.85 -3.93 2.66
C ILE A 66 14.27 -5.39 2.56
N GLU A 67 15.44 -5.67 2.00
CA GLU A 67 16.03 -7.01 1.96
C GLU A 67 16.33 -7.55 3.38
N ALA A 68 16.79 -6.70 4.31
CA ALA A 68 17.01 -7.09 5.69
C ALA A 68 15.70 -7.45 6.41
N ILE A 69 14.63 -6.68 6.20
CA ILE A 69 13.29 -6.98 6.72
C ILE A 69 12.79 -8.31 6.17
N SER A 70 12.91 -8.54 4.86
CA SER A 70 12.48 -9.79 4.21
C SER A 70 13.22 -11.01 4.76
N ARG A 71 14.52 -10.88 4.97
CA ARG A 71 15.33 -11.97 5.59
C ARG A 71 14.98 -12.24 7.06
N ALA A 72 14.65 -11.20 7.82
CA ALA A 72 14.25 -11.33 9.22
C ALA A 72 12.87 -11.98 9.37
N LEU A 73 11.98 -11.77 8.39
CA LEU A 73 10.58 -12.22 8.42
C LEU A 73 10.22 -13.03 7.16
N PRO A 74 10.86 -14.18 6.90
CA PRO A 74 10.73 -14.90 5.63
C PRO A 74 9.32 -15.46 5.37
N THR A 75 8.48 -15.54 6.40
CA THR A 75 7.10 -16.04 6.31
C THR A 75 6.06 -14.94 6.22
N LEU A 76 6.44 -13.67 6.45
CA LEU A 76 5.52 -12.54 6.37
C LEU A 76 5.53 -11.98 4.95
N PRO A 77 4.41 -12.05 4.21
CA PRO A 77 4.31 -11.44 2.90
C PRO A 77 4.54 -9.93 2.97
N ILE A 78 5.46 -9.42 2.13
CA ILE A 78 5.78 -8.00 2.02
C ILE A 78 5.29 -7.48 0.69
N GLN A 79 4.63 -6.32 0.69
CA GLN A 79 4.35 -5.52 -0.50
C GLN A 79 5.14 -4.21 -0.44
N ILE A 80 5.89 -3.91 -1.50
CA ILE A 80 6.80 -2.76 -1.58
C ILE A 80 6.40 -1.80 -2.68
N GLY A 81 6.35 -0.51 -2.37
CA GLY A 81 6.23 0.59 -3.33
C GLY A 81 7.35 1.62 -3.17
N GLY A 82 7.51 2.46 -4.17
CA GLY A 82 8.55 3.49 -4.21
C GLY A 82 9.75 3.11 -5.10
N GLY A 83 10.05 3.94 -6.11
CA GLY A 83 11.20 3.77 -6.99
C GLY A 83 11.13 2.65 -8.02
N ILE A 84 10.03 1.91 -8.15
CA ILE A 84 9.89 0.79 -9.09
C ILE A 84 9.54 1.34 -10.47
N ARG A 85 10.48 1.27 -11.41
CA ARG A 85 10.32 1.82 -12.77
C ARG A 85 10.64 0.84 -13.90
N ASP A 86 11.15 -0.35 -13.59
CA ASP A 86 11.52 -1.38 -14.55
C ASP A 86 11.35 -2.80 -13.99
N LEU A 87 11.43 -3.78 -14.90
CA LEU A 87 11.28 -5.20 -14.58
C LEU A 87 12.45 -5.76 -13.76
N ASP A 88 13.63 -5.20 -13.90
CA ASP A 88 14.82 -5.68 -13.18
C ASP A 88 14.75 -5.29 -11.70
N THR A 89 14.23 -4.10 -11.38
CA THR A 89 13.92 -3.69 -10.02
C THR A 89 12.88 -4.63 -9.37
N ILE A 90 11.83 -4.99 -10.10
CA ILE A 90 10.83 -5.95 -9.63
C ILE A 90 11.49 -7.31 -9.34
N SER A 91 12.27 -7.84 -10.30
CA SER A 91 12.98 -9.11 -10.14
C SER A 91 13.84 -9.11 -8.88
N ARG A 92 14.65 -8.06 -8.66
CA ARG A 92 15.51 -7.95 -7.47
C ARG A 92 14.73 -8.02 -6.15
N TYR A 93 13.61 -7.34 -6.05
CA TYR A 93 12.79 -7.38 -4.84
C TYR A 93 12.16 -8.77 -4.63
N LEU A 94 11.66 -9.41 -5.68
CA LEU A 94 11.10 -10.76 -5.60
C LEU A 94 12.19 -11.79 -5.22
N ASP A 95 13.38 -11.70 -5.83
CA ASP A 95 14.54 -12.55 -5.51
C ASP A 95 15.02 -12.36 -4.06
N ALA A 96 14.84 -11.15 -3.49
CA ALA A 96 15.11 -10.85 -2.08
C ALA A 96 14.02 -11.35 -1.12
N GLY A 97 12.93 -11.97 -1.62
CA GLY A 97 11.85 -12.54 -0.82
C GLY A 97 10.65 -11.62 -0.59
N VAL A 98 10.61 -10.44 -1.21
CA VAL A 98 9.41 -9.60 -1.24
C VAL A 98 8.32 -10.32 -2.05
N GLN A 99 7.08 -10.32 -1.57
CA GLN A 99 5.99 -11.04 -2.22
C GLN A 99 5.30 -10.24 -3.32
N PHE A 100 5.18 -8.92 -3.17
CA PHE A 100 4.46 -8.08 -4.13
C PHE A 100 5.23 -6.79 -4.41
N ALA A 101 5.35 -6.44 -5.69
CA ALA A 101 5.83 -5.15 -6.17
C ALA A 101 4.65 -4.25 -6.53
N ILE A 102 4.64 -3.01 -6.01
CA ILE A 102 3.60 -2.03 -6.26
C ILE A 102 4.12 -1.03 -7.30
N ILE A 103 3.51 -1.02 -8.47
CA ILE A 103 3.82 -0.09 -9.56
C ILE A 103 2.84 1.10 -9.44
N GLY A 104 3.36 2.27 -9.03
CA GLY A 104 2.59 3.51 -8.89
C GLY A 104 2.71 4.39 -10.14
N THR A 105 3.55 5.41 -10.10
CA THR A 105 3.76 6.41 -11.18
C THR A 105 3.84 5.79 -12.59
N MET A 106 4.52 4.65 -12.73
CA MET A 106 4.67 3.99 -14.02
C MET A 106 3.37 3.36 -14.53
N ALA A 107 2.42 3.00 -13.68
CA ALA A 107 1.12 2.54 -14.12
C ALA A 107 0.37 3.61 -14.93
N ALA A 108 0.50 4.88 -14.53
CA ALA A 108 -0.09 6.00 -15.27
C ALA A 108 0.75 6.43 -16.48
N LYS A 109 2.10 6.42 -16.37
CA LYS A 109 3.00 6.94 -17.42
C LYS A 109 3.33 5.92 -18.51
N ASN A 110 3.40 4.65 -18.16
CA ASN A 110 3.74 3.54 -19.06
C ASN A 110 2.96 2.26 -18.68
N PRO A 111 1.67 2.18 -18.99
CA PRO A 111 0.82 1.02 -18.67
C PRO A 111 1.36 -0.31 -19.22
N ALA A 112 2.10 -0.29 -20.33
CA ALA A 112 2.71 -1.48 -20.92
C ALA A 112 3.66 -2.18 -19.92
N LEU A 113 4.39 -1.44 -19.09
CA LEU A 113 5.24 -2.01 -18.04
C LEU A 113 4.45 -2.89 -17.07
N VAL A 114 3.21 -2.50 -16.72
CA VAL A 114 2.37 -3.30 -15.82
C VAL A 114 1.98 -4.63 -16.48
N HIS A 115 1.60 -4.60 -17.77
CA HIS A 115 1.27 -5.80 -18.52
C HIS A 115 2.48 -6.74 -18.63
N ASP A 116 3.65 -6.21 -18.99
CA ASP A 116 4.89 -6.98 -19.07
C ASP A 116 5.28 -7.58 -17.70
N ALA A 117 5.12 -6.80 -16.62
CA ALA A 117 5.39 -7.25 -15.26
C ALA A 117 4.44 -8.36 -14.84
N CYS A 118 3.15 -8.26 -15.13
CA CYS A 118 2.17 -9.30 -14.83
C CYS A 118 2.43 -10.60 -15.60
N GLN A 119 2.90 -10.51 -16.84
CA GLN A 119 3.28 -11.68 -17.63
C GLN A 119 4.55 -12.35 -17.09
N ARG A 120 5.55 -11.56 -16.71
CA ARG A 120 6.84 -12.07 -16.21
C ARG A 120 6.77 -12.56 -14.77
N PHE A 121 5.95 -11.93 -13.95
CA PHE A 121 5.82 -12.18 -12.51
C PHE A 121 4.35 -12.38 -12.10
N PRO A 122 3.68 -13.43 -12.60
CA PRO A 122 2.25 -13.63 -12.37
C PRO A 122 1.94 -13.79 -10.88
N GLY A 123 0.94 -13.05 -10.41
CA GLY A 123 0.52 -13.07 -9.01
C GLY A 123 1.32 -12.17 -8.06
N HIS A 124 2.34 -11.44 -8.55
CA HIS A 124 3.23 -10.62 -7.72
C HIS A 124 3.09 -9.11 -7.93
N ILE A 125 2.25 -8.68 -8.86
CA ILE A 125 2.12 -7.26 -9.22
C ILE A 125 0.86 -6.64 -8.61
N ILE A 126 1.06 -5.51 -7.96
CA ILE A 126 0.00 -4.63 -7.45
C ILE A 126 0.13 -3.29 -8.17
N VAL A 127 -0.98 -2.65 -8.51
CA VAL A 127 -0.99 -1.29 -9.03
C VAL A 127 -1.27 -0.33 -7.88
N GLY A 128 -0.43 0.71 -7.71
CA GLY A 128 -0.65 1.80 -6.78
C GLY A 128 -1.36 2.97 -7.49
N ILE A 129 -2.49 3.39 -6.98
CA ILE A 129 -3.25 4.54 -7.46
C ILE A 129 -3.44 5.52 -6.31
N ASP A 130 -2.63 6.55 -6.30
CA ASP A 130 -2.73 7.63 -5.33
C ASP A 130 -3.52 8.76 -5.98
N ALA A 131 -4.58 9.24 -5.33
CA ALA A 131 -5.47 10.23 -5.93
C ALA A 131 -5.79 11.39 -4.98
N ARG A 132 -5.94 12.57 -5.57
CA ARG A 132 -6.46 13.76 -4.91
C ARG A 132 -7.73 14.19 -5.64
N GLY A 133 -8.84 14.32 -4.93
CA GLY A 133 -10.13 14.63 -5.56
C GLY A 133 -10.51 13.66 -6.69
N GLY A 134 -10.10 12.38 -6.64
CA GLY A 134 -10.35 11.37 -7.65
C GLY A 134 -9.41 11.41 -8.88
N ARG A 135 -8.46 12.35 -8.96
CA ARG A 135 -7.44 12.45 -10.02
C ARG A 135 -6.14 11.83 -9.58
N VAL A 136 -5.51 11.08 -10.47
CA VAL A 136 -4.27 10.36 -10.18
C VAL A 136 -3.10 11.33 -9.98
N ALA A 137 -2.40 11.19 -8.87
CA ALA A 137 -1.12 11.84 -8.62
C ALA A 137 0.06 10.92 -8.95
N VAL A 138 1.15 11.50 -9.38
CA VAL A 138 2.38 10.81 -9.80
C VAL A 138 3.61 11.47 -9.20
N GLU A 139 4.78 10.80 -9.32
CA GLU A 139 6.08 11.36 -8.86
C GLU A 139 6.11 11.69 -7.37
N GLY A 140 5.67 10.75 -6.53
CA GLY A 140 5.61 11.00 -5.08
C GLY A 140 4.61 12.10 -4.71
N TRP A 141 3.50 12.20 -5.49
CA TRP A 141 2.41 13.17 -5.35
C TRP A 141 2.78 14.61 -5.72
N ALA A 142 3.94 14.81 -6.35
CA ALA A 142 4.41 16.13 -6.78
C ALA A 142 3.65 16.68 -7.99
N SER A 143 3.02 15.81 -8.78
CA SER A 143 2.27 16.18 -9.99
C SER A 143 0.91 15.48 -10.01
N GLU A 144 -0.12 16.21 -10.44
CA GLU A 144 -1.45 15.66 -10.71
C GLU A 144 -1.62 15.43 -12.22
N SER A 145 -2.29 14.34 -12.58
CA SER A 145 -2.66 14.05 -13.97
C SER A 145 -4.13 14.37 -14.21
N GLU A 146 -4.52 14.49 -15.47
CA GLU A 146 -5.93 14.61 -15.86
C GLU A 146 -6.69 13.26 -15.76
N LEU A 147 -5.96 12.16 -15.50
CA LEU A 147 -6.49 10.80 -15.47
C LEU A 147 -7.27 10.55 -14.18
N GLY A 148 -8.49 10.04 -14.31
CA GLY A 148 -9.29 9.60 -13.17
C GLY A 148 -8.75 8.30 -12.58
N ALA A 149 -8.79 8.15 -11.24
CA ALA A 149 -8.32 6.96 -10.55
C ALA A 149 -9.05 5.69 -11.02
N THR A 150 -10.36 5.77 -11.18
CA THR A 150 -11.20 4.66 -11.68
C THR A 150 -10.88 4.30 -13.13
N ASP A 151 -10.58 5.29 -13.98
CA ASP A 151 -10.24 5.04 -15.38
C ASP A 151 -8.86 4.38 -15.52
N LEU A 152 -7.91 4.75 -14.65
CA LEU A 152 -6.62 4.06 -14.58
C LEU A 152 -6.79 2.62 -14.09
N ALA A 153 -7.59 2.38 -13.04
CA ALA A 153 -7.81 1.03 -12.53
C ALA A 153 -8.42 0.09 -13.57
N LYS A 154 -9.41 0.57 -14.35
CA LYS A 154 -10.05 -0.20 -15.45
C LYS A 154 -9.07 -0.67 -16.52
N GLN A 155 -7.98 0.07 -16.78
CA GLN A 155 -6.98 -0.34 -17.78
C GLN A 155 -6.28 -1.65 -17.41
N PHE A 156 -6.33 -2.05 -16.14
CA PHE A 156 -5.66 -3.23 -15.64
C PHE A 156 -6.61 -4.38 -15.26
N ALA A 157 -7.91 -4.26 -15.53
CA ALA A 157 -8.91 -5.27 -15.20
C ALA A 157 -8.51 -6.69 -15.69
N ASP A 158 -7.97 -6.78 -16.90
CA ASP A 158 -7.57 -8.04 -17.54
C ASP A 158 -6.03 -8.22 -17.59
N ALA A 159 -5.26 -7.38 -16.90
CA ALA A 159 -3.80 -7.41 -16.95
C ALA A 159 -3.17 -8.50 -16.07
N GLY A 160 -3.93 -9.07 -15.12
CA GLY A 160 -3.45 -10.08 -14.17
C GLY A 160 -2.80 -9.47 -12.92
N VAL A 161 -3.12 -8.20 -12.59
CA VAL A 161 -2.70 -7.59 -11.32
C VAL A 161 -3.36 -8.30 -10.13
N SER A 162 -2.62 -8.45 -9.05
CA SER A 162 -3.10 -9.13 -7.84
C SER A 162 -4.08 -8.28 -7.03
N ALA A 163 -3.89 -6.96 -7.05
CA ALA A 163 -4.74 -5.99 -6.39
C ALA A 163 -4.40 -4.57 -6.86
N VAL A 164 -5.26 -3.61 -6.48
CA VAL A 164 -4.98 -2.18 -6.54
C VAL A 164 -4.86 -1.65 -5.11
N VAL A 165 -3.79 -0.93 -4.78
CA VAL A 165 -3.74 -0.06 -3.60
C VAL A 165 -4.29 1.30 -4.02
N TYR A 166 -5.40 1.70 -3.45
CA TYR A 166 -6.00 3.01 -3.67
C TYR A 166 -5.78 3.92 -2.47
N THR A 167 -5.03 5.01 -2.66
CA THR A 167 -4.73 5.99 -1.61
C THR A 167 -5.49 7.30 -1.86
N ASP A 168 -6.33 7.71 -0.90
CA ASP A 168 -6.84 9.07 -0.83
C ASP A 168 -5.80 9.97 -0.15
N ILE A 169 -5.11 10.78 -0.96
CA ILE A 169 -4.00 11.65 -0.49
C ILE A 169 -4.49 12.70 0.51
N GLU A 170 -5.70 13.23 0.34
CA GLU A 170 -6.24 14.27 1.21
C GLU A 170 -6.48 13.77 2.64
N ARG A 171 -6.66 12.45 2.78
CA ARG A 171 -6.87 11.79 4.07
C ARG A 171 -5.60 11.16 4.65
N ASP A 172 -4.56 10.95 3.81
CA ASP A 172 -3.36 10.26 4.25
C ASP A 172 -2.62 11.03 5.35
N GLY A 173 -2.32 10.32 6.46
CA GLY A 173 -1.70 10.90 7.65
C GLY A 173 -2.61 11.80 8.50
N MET A 174 -3.87 12.06 8.09
CA MET A 174 -4.78 13.01 8.73
C MET A 174 -5.66 12.42 9.82
N MET A 175 -5.75 11.08 9.93
CA MET A 175 -6.57 10.39 10.95
C MET A 175 -8.06 10.80 10.91
N GLN A 176 -8.62 10.97 9.72
CA GLN A 176 -9.99 11.46 9.50
C GLN A 176 -10.95 10.40 8.96
N GLY A 177 -10.55 9.14 9.04
CA GLY A 177 -11.29 8.02 8.44
C GLY A 177 -10.97 7.81 6.96
N VAL A 178 -11.16 6.58 6.49
CA VAL A 178 -10.92 6.16 5.12
C VAL A 178 -12.03 6.65 4.18
N ASN A 179 -11.71 6.90 2.92
CA ASN A 179 -12.71 7.23 1.91
C ASN A 179 -13.39 5.96 1.37
N VAL A 180 -14.38 5.47 2.12
CA VAL A 180 -15.08 4.22 1.80
C VAL A 180 -15.75 4.31 0.42
N ASP A 181 -16.51 5.37 0.16
CA ASP A 181 -17.30 5.51 -1.06
C ASP A 181 -16.41 5.50 -2.31
N ALA A 182 -15.33 6.28 -2.33
CA ALA A 182 -14.41 6.31 -3.47
C ALA A 182 -13.67 4.98 -3.66
N THR A 183 -13.31 4.30 -2.56
CA THR A 183 -12.63 3.01 -2.60
C THR A 183 -13.54 1.92 -3.17
N VAL A 184 -14.80 1.89 -2.72
CA VAL A 184 -15.82 0.93 -3.21
C VAL A 184 -16.15 1.21 -4.68
N ALA A 185 -16.39 2.47 -5.05
CA ALA A 185 -16.68 2.84 -6.43
C ALA A 185 -15.55 2.42 -7.39
N LEU A 186 -14.28 2.54 -6.97
CA LEU A 186 -13.15 2.08 -7.76
C LEU A 186 -13.12 0.55 -7.88
N ALA A 187 -13.36 -0.18 -6.79
CA ALA A 187 -13.37 -1.64 -6.79
C ALA A 187 -14.46 -2.21 -7.70
N GLU A 188 -15.68 -1.70 -7.59
CA GLU A 188 -16.81 -2.11 -8.42
C GLU A 188 -16.59 -1.78 -9.91
N ALA A 189 -16.05 -0.59 -10.18
CA ALA A 189 -15.85 -0.15 -11.57
C ALA A 189 -14.72 -0.90 -12.29
N ALA A 190 -13.65 -1.29 -11.56
CA ALA A 190 -12.51 -1.99 -12.12
C ALA A 190 -12.66 -3.52 -12.08
N GLY A 191 -13.51 -4.06 -11.20
CA GLY A 191 -13.65 -5.50 -10.98
C GLY A 191 -12.37 -6.15 -10.42
N LEU A 192 -11.52 -5.38 -9.73
CA LEU A 192 -10.23 -5.81 -9.17
C LEU A 192 -10.28 -5.81 -7.64
N PRO A 193 -9.51 -6.68 -6.97
CA PRO A 193 -9.31 -6.58 -5.54
C PRO A 193 -8.67 -5.23 -5.17
N VAL A 194 -9.24 -4.52 -4.19
CA VAL A 194 -8.75 -3.21 -3.77
C VAL A 194 -8.32 -3.23 -2.30
N ILE A 195 -7.17 -2.63 -2.05
CA ILE A 195 -6.63 -2.35 -0.72
C ILE A 195 -6.81 -0.84 -0.47
N ALA A 196 -7.64 -0.49 0.51
CA ALA A 196 -7.87 0.88 0.91
C ALA A 196 -6.63 1.48 1.59
N SER A 197 -6.29 2.72 1.28
CA SER A 197 -5.17 3.46 1.88
C SER A 197 -5.52 4.93 2.08
N GLY A 198 -4.93 5.53 3.12
CA GLY A 198 -5.16 6.92 3.50
C GLY A 198 -6.29 7.13 4.50
N GLY A 199 -5.97 7.68 5.65
CA GLY A 199 -6.94 8.15 6.67
C GLY A 199 -7.40 7.14 7.71
N LEU A 200 -7.13 5.84 7.57
CA LEU A 200 -7.55 4.82 8.54
C LEU A 200 -7.05 5.16 9.95
N SER A 201 -7.97 5.34 10.90
CA SER A 201 -7.70 5.91 12.22
C SER A 201 -8.14 5.05 13.41
N GLU A 202 -9.22 4.30 13.26
CA GLU A 202 -9.81 3.54 14.35
C GLU A 202 -10.56 2.28 13.89
N LEU A 203 -11.05 1.46 14.84
CA LEU A 203 -11.80 0.23 14.53
C LEU A 203 -13.09 0.48 13.74
N ALA A 204 -13.71 1.65 13.89
CA ALA A 204 -14.91 2.00 13.14
C ALA A 204 -14.64 2.08 11.63
N ASP A 205 -13.47 2.56 11.22
CA ASP A 205 -13.06 2.62 9.80
C ASP A 205 -12.88 1.21 9.21
N VAL A 206 -12.25 0.31 9.98
CA VAL A 206 -12.11 -1.10 9.58
C VAL A 206 -13.47 -1.76 9.44
N ARG A 207 -14.38 -1.48 10.41
CA ARG A 207 -15.75 -1.99 10.36
C ARG A 207 -16.52 -1.48 9.14
N ALA A 208 -16.36 -0.22 8.78
CA ALA A 208 -17.00 0.34 7.59
C ALA A 208 -16.55 -0.38 6.32
N LEU A 209 -15.24 -0.64 6.17
CA LEU A 209 -14.68 -1.31 4.99
C LEU A 209 -15.06 -2.78 4.88
N MET A 210 -15.13 -3.52 6.01
CA MET A 210 -15.36 -4.98 5.95
C MET A 210 -16.72 -5.34 5.37
N HIS A 211 -17.73 -4.45 5.47
CA HIS A 211 -19.04 -4.65 4.85
C HIS A 211 -18.98 -4.65 3.31
N TYR A 212 -17.89 -4.16 2.74
CA TYR A 212 -17.67 -4.11 1.28
C TYR A 212 -16.64 -5.16 0.80
N ALA A 213 -16.34 -6.18 1.62
CA ALA A 213 -15.47 -7.27 1.21
C ALA A 213 -15.98 -7.96 -0.06
N GLN A 214 -17.30 -8.15 -0.19
CA GLN A 214 -17.94 -8.73 -1.39
C GLN A 214 -17.90 -7.79 -2.61
N ALA A 215 -17.75 -6.49 -2.42
CA ALA A 215 -17.55 -5.50 -3.49
C ALA A 215 -16.09 -5.44 -3.98
N GLY A 216 -15.20 -6.28 -3.44
CA GLY A 216 -13.80 -6.37 -3.85
C GLY A 216 -12.81 -5.72 -2.89
N ILE A 217 -13.23 -5.22 -1.72
CA ILE A 217 -12.29 -4.68 -0.73
C ILE A 217 -11.57 -5.83 -0.03
N CYS A 218 -10.30 -6.05 -0.39
CA CYS A 218 -9.51 -7.18 0.12
C CYS A 218 -8.56 -6.82 1.26
N GLY A 219 -8.32 -5.52 1.51
CA GLY A 219 -7.44 -5.06 2.57
C GLY A 219 -7.58 -3.58 2.89
N ALA A 220 -6.98 -3.18 4.02
CA ALA A 220 -6.84 -1.79 4.42
C ALA A 220 -5.45 -1.56 5.02
N ILE A 221 -4.74 -0.54 4.51
CA ILE A 221 -3.43 -0.15 5.01
C ILE A 221 -3.62 0.80 6.18
N THR A 222 -2.94 0.50 7.28
CA THR A 222 -2.90 1.36 8.47
C THR A 222 -1.47 1.83 8.70
N GLY A 223 -1.35 3.13 8.81
CA GLY A 223 -0.08 3.80 9.09
C GLY A 223 -0.11 4.42 10.49
N ARG A 224 -0.31 5.74 10.53
CA ARG A 224 -0.19 6.57 11.73
C ARG A 224 -0.98 6.02 12.94
N ALA A 225 -2.17 5.47 12.71
CA ALA A 225 -3.05 4.96 13.76
C ALA A 225 -2.42 3.87 14.65
N ILE A 226 -1.65 2.94 14.07
CA ILE A 226 -0.98 1.90 14.87
C ILE A 226 0.25 2.42 15.59
N TYR A 227 0.94 3.42 15.07
CA TYR A 227 2.08 4.06 15.74
C TYR A 227 1.62 4.92 16.93
N GLU A 228 0.51 5.64 16.79
CA GLU A 228 -0.09 6.47 17.84
C GLU A 228 -0.97 5.65 18.83
N GLY A 229 -1.25 4.38 18.51
CA GLY A 229 -2.02 3.46 19.36
C GLY A 229 -3.53 3.71 19.35
N THR A 230 -4.06 4.47 18.38
CA THR A 230 -5.52 4.67 18.22
C THR A 230 -6.18 3.45 17.58
N LEU A 231 -5.41 2.63 16.86
CA LEU A 231 -5.82 1.35 16.28
C LEU A 231 -4.93 0.21 16.80
N ASP A 232 -5.53 -0.78 17.43
CA ASP A 232 -4.89 -2.03 17.83
C ASP A 232 -4.97 -3.02 16.66
N LEU A 233 -3.81 -3.39 16.11
CA LEU A 233 -3.71 -4.23 14.91
C LEU A 233 -4.34 -5.61 15.13
N ALA A 234 -4.05 -6.26 16.25
CA ALA A 234 -4.57 -7.59 16.56
C ALA A 234 -6.09 -7.59 16.70
N LYS A 235 -6.65 -6.59 17.41
CA LYS A 235 -8.10 -6.44 17.56
C LYS A 235 -8.78 -6.14 16.22
N ALA A 236 -8.17 -5.30 15.40
CA ALA A 236 -8.70 -4.96 14.10
C ALA A 236 -8.77 -6.20 13.18
N GLN A 237 -7.70 -7.01 13.13
CA GLN A 237 -7.70 -8.24 12.34
C GLN A 237 -8.67 -9.28 12.90
N ALA A 238 -8.74 -9.46 14.21
CA ALA A 238 -9.68 -10.40 14.84
C ALA A 238 -11.15 -10.02 14.57
N MET A 239 -11.47 -8.73 14.54
CA MET A 239 -12.81 -8.25 14.16
C MET A 239 -13.17 -8.62 12.73
N VAL A 240 -12.24 -8.44 11.78
CA VAL A 240 -12.43 -8.84 10.38
C VAL A 240 -12.62 -10.36 10.25
N ASP A 241 -11.78 -11.15 10.92
CA ASP A 241 -11.87 -12.61 10.88
C ASP A 241 -13.22 -13.12 11.40
N SER A 242 -13.70 -12.55 12.51
CA SER A 242 -14.98 -12.90 13.09
C SER A 242 -16.17 -12.58 12.16
N PHE A 243 -16.10 -11.45 11.46
CA PHE A 243 -17.13 -11.04 10.51
C PHE A 243 -17.19 -11.99 9.31
N LEU A 244 -16.03 -12.30 8.70
CA LEU A 244 -15.96 -13.19 7.54
C LEU A 244 -16.24 -14.66 7.84
N ALA A 245 -16.21 -15.07 9.11
CA ALA A 245 -16.57 -16.42 9.51
C ALA A 245 -18.10 -16.62 9.68
N THR A 246 -18.86 -15.51 9.71
CA THR A 246 -20.33 -15.54 9.89
C THR A 246 -21.12 -15.33 8.59
N ASP A 247 -20.44 -14.92 7.51
CA ASP A 247 -20.96 -14.83 6.15
C ASP A 247 -20.59 -16.09 5.33
#